data_4a65c6e42fc73271f2c194c8d7f42787
#
_entry.id   4a65c6e42fc73271f2c194c8d7f42787
#
_cell.length_a   1.000
_cell.length_b   1.000
_cell.length_c   1.000
_cell.angle_alpha   90.00
_cell.angle_beta   90.00
_cell.angle_gamma   90.00
#
_symmetry.space_group_name_H-M   'P 1'
#
loop_
_entity.id
_entity.type
_entity.pdbx_description
1 polymer ?
#
loop_
_entity_poly.entity_id
_entity_poly.type
_entity_poly.pdbx_seq_one_letter_code
_entity_poly.pdbx_strand_id
1 'polypeptide(L)'
;MKKNITCIILCLAALSLSSCKTLYGKYERPDVKTSGIVRDVASDTDTLAVKDTTTFANIPWRSVFTDPQLQSIIEKGLNNNVNLLNAALNVKMAEEQLKCAKLAFVPSLSFTPQGTIASWDGNAATKTYSLPVTASWTVDLFGNLLSQKRSAQMALLQLKDYQVSVQTNLIANIANMYYTLLMLDKQVELVNNMEGLTKDTWETMKVLKDTKIGYRGTSVQAAESNYYAVLTQKTDLMRQIRETENSLSLLIGDQAHSIARGKLENQSLPATFSTGVGIQLLNNRADVHAAE
;
A
#
# COMPACT_ATOMS: atom_id res chain seq x y z
N MET A 1 23.20 -63.99 24.64
CA MET A 1 21.92 -63.30 24.24
C MET A 1 21.77 -61.89 24.76
N LYS A 2 22.04 -61.55 26.01
CA LYS A 2 21.89 -60.16 26.54
C LYS A 2 22.72 -59.12 25.80
N LYS A 3 23.99 -59.38 25.45
CA LYS A 3 24.86 -58.45 24.69
C LYS A 3 24.33 -58.09 23.30
N ASN A 4 23.70 -59.02 22.61
CA ASN A 4 23.17 -58.75 21.26
C ASN A 4 21.90 -57.91 21.31
N ILE A 5 21.07 -58.05 22.33
CA ILE A 5 19.87 -57.25 22.55
C ILE A 5 20.25 -55.80 22.86
N THR A 6 21.28 -55.56 23.67
CA THR A 6 21.78 -54.22 24.00
C THR A 6 22.33 -53.52 22.75
N CYS A 7 23.07 -54.23 21.86
CA CYS A 7 23.53 -53.68 20.61
C CYS A 7 22.37 -53.30 19.66
N ILE A 8 21.32 -54.15 19.57
CA ILE A 8 20.16 -53.88 18.71
C ILE A 8 19.40 -52.63 19.23
N ILE A 9 19.24 -52.49 20.55
CA ILE A 9 18.57 -51.32 21.15
C ILE A 9 19.41 -50.08 20.91
N LEU A 10 20.75 -50.15 21.03
CA LEU A 10 21.64 -48.99 20.72
C LEU A 10 21.61 -48.60 19.24
N CYS A 11 21.57 -49.57 18.33
CA CYS A 11 21.44 -49.33 16.89
C CYS A 11 20.07 -48.73 16.52
N LEU A 12 18.96 -49.19 17.12
CA LEU A 12 17.62 -48.62 16.96
C LEU A 12 17.55 -47.21 17.53
N ALA A 13 18.18 -46.92 18.66
CA ALA A 13 18.27 -45.58 19.23
C ALA A 13 19.14 -44.64 18.36
N ALA A 14 20.24 -45.16 17.75
CA ALA A 14 21.06 -44.39 16.83
C ALA A 14 20.34 -44.10 15.49
N LEU A 15 19.56 -45.00 14.98
CA LEU A 15 18.71 -44.86 13.79
C LEU A 15 17.56 -43.83 14.01
N SER A 16 16.98 -43.80 15.20
CA SER A 16 15.94 -42.82 15.55
C SER A 16 16.51 -41.41 15.70
N LEU A 17 17.78 -41.25 16.08
CA LEU A 17 18.46 -39.95 16.14
C LEU A 17 18.87 -39.39 14.77
N SER A 18 19.07 -40.24 13.77
CA SER A 18 19.41 -39.80 12.41
C SER A 18 18.17 -39.38 11.59
N SER A 19 16.95 -39.74 12.05
CA SER A 19 15.70 -39.38 11.37
C SER A 19 15.23 -37.93 11.65
N CYS A 20 15.90 -37.19 12.54
CA CYS A 20 15.59 -35.81 12.85
C CYS A 20 16.32 -34.79 11.94
N LYS A 21 16.64 -35.15 10.71
CA LYS A 21 16.88 -34.12 9.68
C LYS A 21 15.55 -33.42 9.49
N THR A 22 15.50 -32.18 9.96
CA THR A 22 14.39 -31.24 9.93
C THR A 22 13.35 -31.59 8.87
N LEU A 23 12.12 -31.91 9.30
CA LEU A 23 10.98 -32.25 8.44
C LEU A 23 10.70 -31.10 7.44
N TYR A 24 11.23 -29.92 7.70
CA TYR A 24 11.19 -28.73 6.87
C TYR A 24 12.60 -28.47 6.34
N GLY A 25 12.80 -28.72 5.05
CA GLY A 25 14.02 -28.34 4.33
C GLY A 25 14.23 -26.82 4.37
N LYS A 26 15.43 -26.39 4.04
CA LYS A 26 15.71 -24.98 3.80
C LYS A 26 14.83 -24.55 2.62
N TYR A 27 14.12 -23.43 2.76
CA TYR A 27 13.34 -22.86 1.65
C TYR A 27 14.27 -22.62 0.45
N GLU A 28 13.93 -23.18 -0.69
CA GLU A 28 14.58 -22.91 -1.97
C GLU A 28 13.52 -22.27 -2.88
N ARG A 29 13.87 -21.11 -3.44
CA ARG A 29 12.99 -20.39 -4.34
C ARG A 29 12.68 -21.29 -5.55
N PRO A 30 11.41 -21.48 -5.92
CA PRO A 30 11.04 -22.23 -7.12
C PRO A 30 11.62 -21.55 -8.36
N ASP A 31 12.16 -22.32 -9.28
CA ASP A 31 12.61 -21.82 -10.58
C ASP A 31 11.37 -21.49 -11.42
N VAL A 32 11.00 -20.23 -11.45
CA VAL A 32 9.84 -19.74 -12.21
C VAL A 32 10.27 -19.46 -13.64
N LYS A 33 9.68 -20.21 -14.58
CA LYS A 33 9.88 -19.95 -16.02
C LYS A 33 9.29 -18.58 -16.35
N THR A 34 10.17 -17.64 -16.65
CA THR A 34 9.82 -16.25 -16.96
C THR A 34 9.68 -15.98 -18.45
N SER A 35 10.01 -16.97 -19.31
CA SER A 35 9.87 -16.85 -20.75
C SER A 35 8.40 -16.90 -21.17
N GLY A 36 7.96 -15.92 -21.96
CA GLY A 36 6.60 -15.87 -22.54
C GLY A 36 5.51 -15.27 -21.65
N ILE A 37 5.86 -14.66 -20.51
CA ILE A 37 4.90 -13.98 -19.62
C ILE A 37 4.48 -12.63 -20.18
N VAL A 38 5.36 -11.96 -20.91
CA VAL A 38 5.06 -10.66 -21.54
C VAL A 38 4.55 -10.89 -22.95
N ARG A 39 3.34 -10.39 -23.23
CA ARG A 39 2.74 -10.42 -24.55
C ARG A 39 3.58 -9.58 -25.51
N ASP A 40 3.82 -10.09 -26.72
CA ASP A 40 4.52 -9.39 -27.81
C ASP A 40 6.04 -9.22 -27.70
N VAL A 41 6.72 -9.88 -26.73
CA VAL A 41 8.18 -9.96 -26.69
C VAL A 41 8.63 -11.31 -27.23
N ALA A 42 9.37 -11.30 -28.34
CA ALA A 42 10.00 -12.52 -28.85
C ALA A 42 10.95 -13.08 -27.80
N SER A 43 10.87 -14.38 -27.53
CA SER A 43 11.50 -15.07 -26.40
C SER A 43 13.04 -14.95 -26.32
N ASP A 44 13.71 -14.44 -27.34
CA ASP A 44 15.17 -14.31 -27.40
C ASP A 44 15.68 -12.89 -27.06
N THR A 45 14.78 -11.90 -26.91
CA THR A 45 15.17 -10.50 -26.65
C THR A 45 15.19 -10.17 -25.16
N ASP A 46 14.67 -11.03 -24.30
CA ASP A 46 14.61 -10.83 -22.85
C ASP A 46 16.01 -10.78 -22.17
N THR A 47 17.03 -11.29 -22.83
CA THR A 47 18.40 -11.30 -22.30
C THR A 47 19.20 -10.05 -22.63
N LEU A 48 18.76 -9.21 -23.57
CA LEU A 48 19.54 -8.06 -24.03
C LEU A 48 19.20 -6.73 -23.35
N ALA A 49 18.08 -6.62 -22.68
CA ALA A 49 17.61 -5.37 -22.05
C ALA A 49 18.20 -5.08 -20.66
N VAL A 50 19.05 -5.95 -20.14
CA VAL A 50 19.46 -5.91 -18.71
C VAL A 50 20.62 -4.96 -18.41
N LYS A 51 21.22 -4.32 -19.40
CA LYS A 51 22.34 -3.39 -19.15
C LYS A 51 21.90 -1.96 -18.83
N ASP A 52 20.66 -1.60 -19.06
CA ASP A 52 20.15 -0.27 -18.78
C ASP A 52 19.39 -0.27 -17.45
N THR A 53 20.12 0.00 -16.36
CA THR A 53 19.55 0.16 -15.01
C THR A 53 18.77 1.46 -14.83
N THR A 54 18.61 2.25 -15.88
CA THR A 54 17.84 3.51 -15.91
C THR A 54 16.36 3.28 -16.24
N THR A 55 15.81 2.12 -15.86
CA THR A 55 14.38 1.85 -16.02
C THR A 55 13.54 2.74 -15.12
N PHE A 56 12.38 3.13 -15.63
CA PHE A 56 11.37 3.92 -14.93
C PHE A 56 11.06 3.44 -13.50
N ALA A 57 11.19 2.14 -13.24
CA ALA A 57 10.98 1.55 -11.92
C ALA A 57 11.97 2.02 -10.83
N ASN A 58 13.15 2.53 -11.21
CA ASN A 58 14.16 3.02 -10.27
C ASN A 58 14.20 4.56 -10.16
N ILE A 59 13.35 5.26 -10.91
CA ILE A 59 13.34 6.73 -10.89
C ILE A 59 12.60 7.20 -9.63
N PRO A 60 13.19 8.10 -8.82
CA PRO A 60 12.49 8.70 -7.69
C PRO A 60 11.23 9.42 -8.16
N TRP A 61 10.12 9.29 -7.44
CA TRP A 61 8.83 9.90 -7.80
C TRP A 61 8.92 11.41 -8.01
N ARG A 62 9.84 12.11 -7.31
CA ARG A 62 10.09 13.54 -7.50
C ARG A 62 10.62 13.90 -8.88
N SER A 63 11.33 12.99 -9.52
CA SER A 63 11.83 13.18 -10.89
C SER A 63 10.76 12.83 -11.93
N VAL A 64 9.76 12.00 -11.55
CA VAL A 64 8.62 11.67 -12.40
C VAL A 64 7.60 12.80 -12.39
N PHE A 65 7.25 13.31 -11.21
CA PHE A 65 6.26 14.37 -11.02
C PHE A 65 6.99 15.69 -10.79
N THR A 66 7.10 16.50 -11.85
CA THR A 66 7.85 17.77 -11.84
C THR A 66 7.04 18.97 -11.33
N ASP A 67 5.71 18.82 -11.20
CA ASP A 67 4.84 19.89 -10.69
C ASP A 67 5.08 20.13 -9.18
N PRO A 68 5.53 21.32 -8.76
CA PRO A 68 5.80 21.60 -7.35
C PRO A 68 4.56 21.50 -6.45
N GLN A 69 3.37 21.78 -7.00
CA GLN A 69 2.12 21.68 -6.24
C GLN A 69 1.77 20.23 -5.97
N LEU A 70 1.89 19.35 -6.99
CA LEU A 70 1.72 17.93 -6.80
C LEU A 70 2.73 17.36 -5.81
N GLN A 71 4.00 17.76 -5.91
CA GLN A 71 5.03 17.32 -4.96
C GLN A 71 4.68 17.70 -3.52
N SER A 72 4.22 18.92 -3.28
CA SER A 72 3.78 19.38 -1.96
C SER A 72 2.61 18.55 -1.41
N ILE A 73 1.63 18.23 -2.26
CA ILE A 73 0.46 17.41 -1.88
C ILE A 73 0.90 15.97 -1.55
N ILE A 74 1.80 15.39 -2.35
CA ILE A 74 2.36 14.05 -2.07
C ILE A 74 3.09 14.06 -0.73
N GLU A 75 3.95 15.05 -0.46
CA GLU A 75 4.67 15.15 0.82
C GLU A 75 3.71 15.26 2.00
N LYS A 76 2.66 16.06 1.87
CA LYS A 76 1.62 16.19 2.89
C LYS A 76 0.91 14.85 3.13
N GLY A 77 0.57 14.13 2.08
CA GLY A 77 -0.01 12.78 2.16
C GLY A 77 0.92 11.77 2.83
N LEU A 78 2.20 11.77 2.47
CA LEU A 78 3.19 10.88 3.08
C LEU A 78 3.38 11.12 4.59
N ASN A 79 3.20 12.35 5.05
CA ASN A 79 3.34 12.71 6.46
C ASN A 79 2.07 12.44 7.28
N ASN A 80 0.88 12.57 6.69
CA ASN A 80 -0.37 12.61 7.44
C ASN A 80 -1.30 11.41 7.16
N ASN A 81 -1.02 10.59 6.13
CA ASN A 81 -1.93 9.51 5.77
C ASN A 81 -1.99 8.43 6.86
N VAL A 82 -3.20 8.16 7.36
CA VAL A 82 -3.44 7.21 8.45
C VAL A 82 -3.04 5.78 8.07
N ASN A 83 -3.27 5.37 6.82
CA ASN A 83 -2.93 4.01 6.38
C ASN A 83 -1.41 3.80 6.36
N LEU A 84 -0.65 4.81 5.93
CA LEU A 84 0.82 4.75 5.95
C LEU A 84 1.35 4.76 7.38
N LEU A 85 0.76 5.56 8.27
CA LEU A 85 1.10 5.56 9.70
C LEU A 85 0.83 4.20 10.34
N ASN A 86 -0.33 3.59 10.06
CA ASN A 86 -0.66 2.24 10.54
C ASN A 86 0.32 1.19 10.01
N ALA A 87 0.72 1.26 8.73
CA ALA A 87 1.74 0.38 8.18
C ALA A 87 3.09 0.53 8.92
N ALA A 88 3.50 1.77 9.21
CA ALA A 88 4.72 2.04 10.00
C ALA A 88 4.63 1.52 11.44
N LEU A 89 3.47 1.61 12.08
CA LEU A 89 3.23 1.05 13.41
C LEU A 89 3.28 -0.48 13.39
N ASN A 90 2.74 -1.13 12.35
CA ASN A 90 2.82 -2.58 12.20
C ASN A 90 4.27 -3.06 12.04
N VAL A 91 5.12 -2.31 11.32
CA VAL A 91 6.56 -2.60 11.25
C VAL A 91 7.20 -2.50 12.65
N LYS A 92 6.91 -1.46 13.43
CA LYS A 92 7.42 -1.33 14.80
C LYS A 92 6.96 -2.49 15.69
N MET A 93 5.69 -2.91 15.58
CA MET A 93 5.20 -4.08 16.33
C MET A 93 5.97 -5.35 15.97
N ALA A 94 6.25 -5.59 14.68
CA ALA A 94 7.03 -6.74 14.26
C ALA A 94 8.50 -6.67 14.71
N GLU A 95 9.10 -5.48 14.80
CA GLU A 95 10.43 -5.28 15.37
C GLU A 95 10.46 -5.68 16.84
N GLU A 96 9.45 -5.29 17.62
CA GLU A 96 9.35 -5.70 19.03
C GLU A 96 9.06 -7.19 19.17
N GLN A 97 8.24 -7.78 18.32
CA GLN A 97 8.01 -9.24 18.28
C GLN A 97 9.31 -10.00 17.99
N LEU A 98 10.13 -9.51 17.06
CA LEU A 98 11.45 -10.09 16.81
C LEU A 98 12.39 -9.95 18.02
N LYS A 99 12.33 -8.84 18.74
CA LYS A 99 13.07 -8.71 20.01
C LYS A 99 12.61 -9.72 21.05
N CYS A 100 11.30 -9.92 21.22
CA CYS A 100 10.74 -10.95 22.08
C CYS A 100 11.22 -12.35 21.69
N ALA A 101 11.21 -12.68 20.39
CA ALA A 101 11.71 -13.96 19.90
C ALA A 101 13.22 -14.16 20.12
N LYS A 102 14.01 -13.09 20.12
CA LYS A 102 15.44 -13.12 20.48
C LYS A 102 15.63 -13.29 21.98
N LEU A 103 14.82 -12.62 22.81
CA LEU A 103 14.87 -12.71 24.27
C LEU A 103 14.41 -14.06 24.79
N ALA A 104 13.62 -14.83 24.02
CA ALA A 104 13.23 -16.20 24.42
C ALA A 104 14.40 -17.18 24.59
N PHE A 105 15.59 -16.85 24.08
CA PHE A 105 16.83 -17.62 24.32
C PHE A 105 17.49 -17.29 25.67
N VAL A 106 17.07 -16.25 26.35
CA VAL A 106 17.64 -15.80 27.63
C VAL A 106 16.76 -16.28 28.78
N PRO A 107 17.33 -16.70 29.92
CA PRO A 107 16.54 -17.03 31.11
C PRO A 107 15.61 -15.89 31.54
N SER A 108 14.35 -16.21 31.81
CA SER A 108 13.39 -15.28 32.39
C SER A 108 13.44 -15.34 33.93
N LEU A 109 13.39 -14.17 34.56
CA LEU A 109 13.29 -14.01 36.02
C LEU A 109 11.90 -13.42 36.30
N SER A 110 11.13 -14.07 37.17
CA SER A 110 9.86 -13.53 37.65
C SER A 110 9.91 -13.37 39.18
N PHE A 111 9.37 -12.27 39.63
CA PHE A 111 9.19 -11.97 41.07
C PHE A 111 7.68 -11.71 41.26
N THR A 112 7.05 -12.61 42.03
CA THR A 112 5.59 -12.58 42.25
C THR A 112 5.27 -12.55 43.73
N PRO A 113 5.37 -11.37 44.39
CA PRO A 113 5.01 -11.26 45.80
C PRO A 113 3.55 -11.63 46.01
N GLN A 114 3.28 -12.46 46.99
CA GLN A 114 1.95 -12.93 47.35
C GLN A 114 1.68 -12.70 48.82
N GLY A 115 0.46 -12.30 49.16
CA GLY A 115 0.02 -12.19 50.55
C GLY A 115 -1.36 -12.80 50.69
N THR A 116 -1.54 -13.69 51.63
CA THR A 116 -2.84 -14.30 51.97
C THR A 116 -3.21 -13.94 53.38
N ILE A 117 -4.44 -13.48 53.55
CA ILE A 117 -5.06 -13.26 54.86
C ILE A 117 -6.24 -14.25 54.94
N ALA A 118 -6.17 -15.18 55.88
CA ALA A 118 -7.22 -16.18 56.06
C ALA A 118 -7.72 -16.09 57.51
N SER A 119 -9.05 -15.99 57.68
CA SER A 119 -9.73 -16.06 58.97
C SER A 119 -10.85 -17.06 58.87
N TRP A 120 -10.91 -18.01 59.84
CA TRP A 120 -11.92 -19.05 59.91
C TRP A 120 -12.59 -19.00 61.27
N ASP A 121 -13.87 -19.10 61.31
CA ASP A 121 -14.67 -19.37 62.52
C ASP A 121 -14.45 -18.33 63.67
N GLY A 122 -14.27 -17.06 63.33
CA GLY A 122 -14.08 -15.99 64.32
C GLY A 122 -12.67 -15.94 64.96
N ASN A 123 -11.74 -16.77 64.52
CA ASN A 123 -10.35 -16.75 64.97
C ASN A 123 -9.55 -15.60 64.38
N ALA A 124 -8.44 -15.23 65.05
CA ALA A 124 -7.54 -14.21 64.55
C ALA A 124 -7.00 -14.53 63.14
N ALA A 125 -7.04 -13.55 62.26
CA ALA A 125 -6.63 -13.72 60.85
C ALA A 125 -5.14 -14.13 60.77
N THR A 126 -4.86 -15.24 60.13
CA THR A 126 -3.51 -15.68 59.77
C THR A 126 -3.05 -14.91 58.53
N LYS A 127 -1.91 -14.25 58.64
CA LYS A 127 -1.28 -13.50 57.54
C LYS A 127 -0.04 -14.23 57.07
N THR A 128 -0.03 -14.64 55.84
CA THR A 128 1.13 -15.29 55.19
C THR A 128 1.63 -14.43 54.06
N TYR A 129 2.92 -14.12 54.05
CA TYR A 129 3.59 -13.40 52.94
C TYR A 129 4.65 -14.29 52.33
N SER A 130 4.69 -14.36 51.02
CA SER A 130 5.73 -15.06 50.26
C SER A 130 6.31 -14.16 49.20
N LEU A 131 7.61 -14.23 49.00
CA LEU A 131 8.37 -13.45 48.01
C LEU A 131 9.15 -14.38 47.09
N PRO A 132 8.45 -15.18 46.27
CA PRO A 132 9.14 -16.13 45.40
C PRO A 132 9.83 -15.41 44.24
N VAL A 133 11.10 -15.79 44.01
CA VAL A 133 11.87 -15.45 42.81
C VAL A 133 12.01 -16.75 42.01
N THR A 134 11.49 -16.77 40.80
CA THR A 134 11.55 -17.96 39.92
C THR A 134 12.41 -17.62 38.72
N ALA A 135 13.42 -18.44 38.44
CA ALA A 135 14.19 -18.41 37.19
C ALA A 135 13.74 -19.55 36.27
N SER A 136 13.43 -19.26 35.06
CA SER A 136 13.00 -20.25 34.05
C SER A 136 13.81 -20.07 32.77
N TRP A 137 14.32 -21.17 32.24
CA TRP A 137 15.10 -21.18 31.00
C TRP A 137 14.72 -22.38 30.14
N THR A 138 14.43 -22.10 28.85
CA THR A 138 14.11 -23.12 27.87
C THR A 138 15.30 -23.33 26.94
N VAL A 139 15.88 -24.52 26.96
CA VAL A 139 16.98 -24.91 26.04
C VAL A 139 16.36 -25.41 24.73
N ASP A 140 16.77 -24.82 23.61
CA ASP A 140 16.24 -25.15 22.28
C ASP A 140 16.93 -26.38 21.67
N LEU A 141 16.54 -27.58 22.12
CA LEU A 141 17.13 -28.83 21.63
C LEU A 141 16.67 -29.21 20.21
N PHE A 142 15.48 -28.78 19.81
CA PHE A 142 14.86 -29.17 18.53
C PHE A 142 14.72 -28.01 17.54
N GLY A 143 15.27 -26.83 17.84
CA GLY A 143 15.26 -25.68 16.97
C GLY A 143 13.91 -24.94 16.89
N ASN A 144 13.00 -25.14 17.85
CA ASN A 144 11.71 -24.45 17.88
C ASN A 144 11.86 -22.93 18.07
N LEU A 145 12.66 -22.49 19.04
CA LEU A 145 12.94 -21.06 19.26
C LEU A 145 13.67 -20.45 18.08
N LEU A 146 14.61 -21.20 17.46
CA LEU A 146 15.29 -20.78 16.26
C LEU A 146 14.31 -20.59 15.08
N SER A 147 13.36 -21.52 14.91
CA SER A 147 12.30 -21.43 13.90
C SER A 147 11.38 -20.22 14.13
N GLN A 148 10.95 -19.99 15.38
CA GLN A 148 10.14 -18.82 15.75
C GLN A 148 10.87 -17.51 15.47
N LYS A 149 12.16 -17.41 15.81
CA LYS A 149 12.99 -16.24 15.50
C LYS A 149 13.07 -15.99 13.98
N ARG A 150 13.29 -17.06 13.18
CA ARG A 150 13.32 -16.94 11.71
C ARG A 150 11.97 -16.49 11.16
N SER A 151 10.87 -17.06 11.65
CA SER A 151 9.51 -16.66 11.27
C SER A 151 9.26 -15.18 11.59
N ALA A 152 9.65 -14.70 12.78
CA ALA A 152 9.53 -13.29 13.15
C ALA A 152 10.40 -12.38 12.27
N GLN A 153 11.57 -12.85 11.81
CA GLN A 153 12.41 -12.10 10.87
C GLN A 153 11.74 -11.95 9.50
N MET A 154 11.15 -13.04 8.97
CA MET A 154 10.43 -12.98 7.68
C MET A 154 9.17 -12.12 7.78
N ALA A 155 8.40 -12.23 8.86
CA ALA A 155 7.26 -11.36 9.11
C ALA A 155 7.63 -9.87 9.16
N LEU A 156 8.77 -9.53 9.76
CA LEU A 156 9.28 -8.15 9.74
C LEU A 156 9.62 -7.68 8.32
N LEU A 157 10.29 -8.50 7.52
CA LEU A 157 10.62 -8.17 6.14
C LEU A 157 9.35 -7.96 5.32
N GLN A 158 8.39 -8.88 5.42
CA GLN A 158 7.09 -8.77 4.76
C GLN A 158 6.37 -7.46 5.08
N LEU A 159 6.35 -7.05 6.37
CA LEU A 159 5.68 -5.81 6.77
C LEU A 159 6.43 -4.56 6.30
N LYS A 160 7.77 -4.60 6.18
CA LYS A 160 8.54 -3.51 5.56
C LYS A 160 8.19 -3.35 4.08
N ASP A 161 8.12 -4.44 3.34
CA ASP A 161 7.72 -4.41 1.94
C ASP A 161 6.26 -3.97 1.77
N TYR A 162 5.37 -4.41 2.65
CA TYR A 162 3.99 -3.93 2.69
C TYR A 162 3.92 -2.41 2.92
N GLN A 163 4.72 -1.85 3.83
CA GLN A 163 4.80 -0.41 4.05
C GLN A 163 5.24 0.33 2.77
N VAL A 164 6.23 -0.17 2.06
CA VAL A 164 6.68 0.40 0.78
C VAL A 164 5.56 0.32 -0.28
N SER A 165 4.83 -0.78 -0.33
CA SER A 165 3.69 -0.94 -1.23
C SER A 165 2.58 0.07 -0.92
N VAL A 166 2.21 0.26 0.34
CA VAL A 166 1.24 1.28 0.78
C VAL A 166 1.71 2.68 0.40
N GLN A 167 2.98 3.00 0.60
CA GLN A 167 3.57 4.29 0.23
C GLN A 167 3.48 4.54 -1.29
N THR A 168 3.84 3.54 -2.10
CA THR A 168 3.79 3.64 -3.55
C THR A 168 2.35 3.83 -4.06
N ASN A 169 1.41 3.07 -3.52
CA ASN A 169 0.00 3.19 -3.86
C ASN A 169 -0.58 4.55 -3.45
N LEU A 170 -0.16 5.09 -2.30
CA LEU A 170 -0.57 6.42 -1.86
C LEU A 170 -0.11 7.50 -2.84
N ILE A 171 1.16 7.48 -3.26
CA ILE A 171 1.71 8.41 -4.25
C ILE A 171 0.95 8.32 -5.57
N ALA A 172 0.71 7.10 -6.06
CA ALA A 172 -0.02 6.88 -7.31
C ALA A 172 -1.47 7.40 -7.23
N ASN A 173 -2.17 7.15 -6.14
CA ASN A 173 -3.54 7.63 -5.94
C ASN A 173 -3.62 9.15 -5.85
N ILE A 174 -2.71 9.79 -5.12
CA ILE A 174 -2.63 11.26 -5.06
C ILE A 174 -2.38 11.85 -6.45
N ALA A 175 -1.42 11.30 -7.20
CA ALA A 175 -1.12 11.75 -8.55
C ALA A 175 -2.33 11.57 -9.49
N ASN A 176 -2.99 10.42 -9.45
CA ASN A 176 -4.18 10.16 -10.27
C ASN A 176 -5.32 11.16 -9.98
N MET A 177 -5.59 11.43 -8.69
CA MET A 177 -6.62 12.41 -8.32
C MET A 177 -6.24 13.82 -8.74
N TYR A 178 -4.97 14.19 -8.60
CA TYR A 178 -4.46 15.49 -9.02
C TYR A 178 -4.63 15.71 -10.54
N TYR A 179 -4.21 14.75 -11.36
CA TYR A 179 -4.38 14.84 -12.81
C TYR A 179 -5.84 14.77 -13.24
N THR A 180 -6.68 14.05 -12.50
CA THR A 180 -8.13 14.07 -12.70
C THR A 180 -8.70 15.47 -12.47
N LEU A 181 -8.25 16.18 -11.43
CA LEU A 181 -8.66 17.57 -11.19
C LEU A 181 -8.22 18.50 -12.33
N LEU A 182 -6.98 18.37 -12.83
CA LEU A 182 -6.51 19.16 -13.96
C LEU A 182 -7.35 18.90 -15.23
N MET A 183 -7.72 17.65 -15.47
CA MET A 183 -8.60 17.27 -16.58
C MET A 183 -10.00 17.88 -16.42
N LEU A 184 -10.58 17.81 -15.23
CA LEU A 184 -11.90 18.39 -14.93
C LEU A 184 -11.90 19.92 -15.08
N ASP A 185 -10.85 20.61 -14.62
CA ASP A 185 -10.69 22.06 -14.82
C ASP A 185 -10.68 22.42 -16.32
N LYS A 186 -9.98 21.63 -17.12
CA LYS A 186 -9.96 21.84 -18.59
C LYS A 186 -11.33 21.59 -19.21
N GLN A 187 -12.06 20.59 -18.74
CA GLN A 187 -13.43 20.35 -19.18
C GLN A 187 -14.37 21.52 -18.81
N VAL A 188 -14.24 22.07 -17.60
CA VAL A 188 -15.02 23.26 -17.21
C VAL A 188 -14.68 24.47 -18.09
N GLU A 189 -13.42 24.69 -18.43
CA GLU A 189 -13.02 25.75 -19.35
C GLU A 189 -13.70 25.59 -20.73
N LEU A 190 -13.70 24.36 -21.28
CA LEU A 190 -14.37 24.07 -22.56
C LEU A 190 -15.89 24.27 -22.49
N VAL A 191 -16.51 23.82 -21.40
CA VAL A 191 -17.96 23.97 -21.20
C VAL A 191 -18.34 25.45 -20.99
N ASN A 192 -17.50 26.26 -20.36
CA ASN A 192 -17.71 27.70 -20.26
C ASN A 192 -17.71 28.37 -21.65
N ASN A 193 -16.83 27.97 -22.56
CA ASN A 193 -16.82 28.46 -23.93
C ASN A 193 -18.10 28.00 -24.69
N MET A 194 -18.54 26.76 -24.49
CA MET A 194 -19.79 26.24 -25.05
C MET A 194 -21.02 26.96 -24.51
N GLU A 195 -21.02 27.32 -23.21
CA GLU A 195 -22.09 28.11 -22.58
C GLU A 195 -22.27 29.45 -23.28
N GLY A 196 -21.17 30.17 -23.55
CA GLY A 196 -21.20 31.42 -24.30
C GLY A 196 -21.82 31.24 -25.69
N LEU A 197 -21.31 30.28 -26.49
CA LEU A 197 -21.78 30.02 -27.84
C LEU A 197 -23.25 29.57 -27.90
N THR A 198 -23.69 28.74 -26.98
CA THR A 198 -25.08 28.25 -26.95
C THR A 198 -26.04 29.34 -26.51
N LYS A 199 -25.62 30.21 -25.58
CA LYS A 199 -26.36 31.37 -25.14
C LYS A 199 -26.57 32.36 -26.31
N ASP A 200 -25.49 32.72 -27.01
CA ASP A 200 -25.55 33.62 -28.17
C ASP A 200 -26.44 33.04 -29.29
N THR A 201 -26.37 31.74 -29.52
CA THR A 201 -27.23 31.03 -30.45
C THR A 201 -28.70 31.16 -30.05
N TRP A 202 -29.03 30.92 -28.80
CA TRP A 202 -30.41 31.03 -28.29
C TRP A 202 -30.93 32.48 -28.40
N GLU A 203 -30.14 33.49 -28.01
CA GLU A 203 -30.50 34.90 -28.14
C GLU A 203 -30.70 35.30 -29.63
N THR A 204 -29.83 34.85 -30.54
CA THR A 204 -29.97 35.06 -31.98
C THR A 204 -31.26 34.46 -32.52
N MET A 205 -31.61 33.24 -32.10
CA MET A 205 -32.84 32.56 -32.51
C MET A 205 -34.10 33.30 -32.03
N LYS A 206 -34.07 33.91 -30.83
CA LYS A 206 -35.14 34.77 -30.35
C LYS A 206 -35.36 35.97 -31.23
N VAL A 207 -34.29 36.70 -31.56
CA VAL A 207 -34.35 37.89 -32.43
C VAL A 207 -34.87 37.50 -33.83
N LEU A 208 -34.40 36.41 -34.39
CA LEU A 208 -34.84 35.93 -35.72
C LEU A 208 -36.32 35.55 -35.75
N LYS A 209 -36.84 34.98 -34.65
CA LYS A 209 -38.26 34.66 -34.51
C LYS A 209 -39.12 35.91 -34.56
N ASP A 210 -38.68 36.98 -33.91
CA ASP A 210 -39.43 38.24 -33.81
C ASP A 210 -39.34 39.11 -35.06
N THR A 211 -38.28 38.92 -35.88
CA THR A 211 -38.00 39.80 -37.05
C THR A 211 -38.30 39.15 -38.41
N LYS A 212 -38.39 37.81 -38.48
CA LYS A 212 -38.58 37.06 -39.76
C LYS A 212 -39.85 36.23 -39.75
N ILE A 213 -40.70 36.47 -40.75
CA ILE A 213 -41.89 35.66 -41.05
C ILE A 213 -41.40 34.23 -41.47
N GLY A 214 -41.83 33.21 -40.76
CA GLY A 214 -41.52 31.79 -41.08
C GLY A 214 -40.55 31.10 -40.14
N TYR A 215 -39.97 31.81 -39.17
CA TYR A 215 -39.14 31.15 -38.12
C TYR A 215 -40.01 30.40 -37.11
N ARG A 216 -39.78 29.10 -36.96
CA ARG A 216 -40.60 28.26 -36.07
C ARG A 216 -40.18 28.42 -34.62
N GLY A 217 -41.15 28.58 -33.72
CA GLY A 217 -40.90 28.64 -32.27
C GLY A 217 -40.17 27.43 -31.71
N THR A 218 -40.27 26.29 -32.38
CA THR A 218 -39.54 25.05 -32.02
C THR A 218 -38.01 25.18 -32.11
N SER A 219 -37.49 26.01 -33.03
CA SER A 219 -36.04 26.25 -33.14
C SER A 219 -35.50 27.03 -31.95
N VAL A 220 -36.27 27.99 -31.40
CA VAL A 220 -35.91 28.74 -30.20
C VAL A 220 -35.91 27.83 -28.98
N GLN A 221 -36.95 26.97 -28.86
CA GLN A 221 -37.03 26.02 -27.75
C GLN A 221 -35.90 24.97 -27.79
N ALA A 222 -35.52 24.53 -28.98
CA ALA A 222 -34.38 23.62 -29.17
C ALA A 222 -33.06 24.27 -28.76
N ALA A 223 -32.81 25.53 -29.14
CA ALA A 223 -31.64 26.30 -28.74
C ALA A 223 -31.62 26.53 -27.21
N GLU A 224 -32.78 26.85 -26.64
CA GLU A 224 -32.93 27.01 -25.19
C GLU A 224 -32.61 25.72 -24.43
N SER A 225 -33.18 24.59 -24.89
CA SER A 225 -32.90 23.27 -24.28
C SER A 225 -31.41 22.92 -24.34
N ASN A 226 -30.75 23.22 -25.47
CA ASN A 226 -29.30 22.99 -25.61
C ASN A 226 -28.49 23.86 -24.63
N TYR A 227 -28.85 25.12 -24.47
CA TYR A 227 -28.20 26.02 -23.48
C TYR A 227 -28.33 25.46 -22.04
N TYR A 228 -29.52 25.06 -21.62
CA TYR A 228 -29.72 24.49 -20.30
C TYR A 228 -29.04 23.13 -20.12
N ALA A 229 -28.90 22.31 -21.19
CA ALA A 229 -28.13 21.08 -21.14
C ALA A 229 -26.64 21.36 -20.84
N VAL A 230 -26.05 22.38 -21.46
CA VAL A 230 -24.67 22.82 -21.20
C VAL A 230 -24.49 23.34 -19.76
N LEU A 231 -25.49 24.09 -19.22
CA LEU A 231 -25.46 24.53 -17.81
C LEU A 231 -25.52 23.35 -16.83
N THR A 232 -26.32 22.33 -17.14
CA THR A 232 -26.38 21.10 -16.34
C THR A 232 -25.03 20.40 -16.34
N GLN A 233 -24.42 20.23 -17.53
CA GLN A 233 -23.09 19.63 -17.66
C GLN A 233 -22.02 20.40 -16.84
N LYS A 234 -22.05 21.74 -16.88
CA LYS A 234 -21.15 22.58 -16.06
C LYS A 234 -21.34 22.30 -14.57
N THR A 235 -22.58 22.24 -14.11
CA THR A 235 -22.91 21.97 -12.69
C THR A 235 -22.40 20.60 -12.26
N ASP A 236 -22.55 19.58 -13.11
CA ASP A 236 -22.05 18.23 -12.86
C ASP A 236 -20.53 18.18 -12.77
N LEU A 237 -19.82 18.88 -13.65
CA LEU A 237 -18.36 18.97 -13.58
C LEU A 237 -17.90 19.65 -12.30
N MET A 238 -18.54 20.75 -11.90
CA MET A 238 -18.22 21.43 -10.63
C MET A 238 -18.47 20.55 -9.41
N ARG A 239 -19.51 19.70 -9.44
CA ARG A 239 -19.75 18.70 -8.40
C ARG A 239 -18.63 17.66 -8.36
N GLN A 240 -18.22 17.11 -9.52
CA GLN A 240 -17.13 16.14 -9.62
C GLN A 240 -15.79 16.70 -9.11
N ILE A 241 -15.50 17.97 -9.40
CA ILE A 241 -14.31 18.65 -8.86
C ILE A 241 -14.35 18.64 -7.33
N ARG A 242 -15.46 19.07 -6.72
CA ARG A 242 -15.60 19.11 -5.25
C ARG A 242 -15.49 17.72 -4.62
N GLU A 243 -16.10 16.71 -5.22
CA GLU A 243 -16.01 15.32 -4.77
C GLU A 243 -14.57 14.79 -4.82
N THR A 244 -13.85 15.13 -5.91
CA THR A 244 -12.44 14.73 -6.06
C THR A 244 -11.53 15.49 -5.09
N GLU A 245 -11.75 16.80 -4.87
CA GLU A 245 -11.04 17.61 -3.87
C GLU A 245 -11.25 17.07 -2.45
N ASN A 246 -12.50 16.72 -2.09
CA ASN A 246 -12.81 16.13 -0.79
C ASN A 246 -12.13 14.77 -0.61
N SER A 247 -12.14 13.92 -1.65
CA SER A 247 -11.49 12.61 -1.62
C SER A 247 -9.96 12.75 -1.49
N LEU A 248 -9.37 13.71 -2.19
CA LEU A 248 -7.95 14.00 -2.10
C LEU A 248 -7.58 14.57 -0.72
N SER A 249 -8.40 15.49 -0.17
CA SER A 249 -8.21 16.02 1.19
C SER A 249 -8.24 14.91 2.23
N LEU A 250 -9.18 13.98 2.13
CA LEU A 250 -9.23 12.80 3.01
C LEU A 250 -7.98 11.94 2.87
N LEU A 251 -7.51 11.72 1.64
CA LEU A 251 -6.33 10.89 1.37
C LEU A 251 -5.05 11.49 1.96
N ILE A 252 -4.90 12.81 1.91
CA ILE A 252 -3.75 13.53 2.49
C ILE A 252 -3.91 13.84 3.99
N GLY A 253 -5.01 13.42 4.62
CA GLY A 253 -5.26 13.65 6.05
C GLY A 253 -5.53 15.11 6.40
N ASP A 254 -6.21 15.85 5.51
CA ASP A 254 -6.56 17.26 5.70
C ASP A 254 -8.07 17.48 5.73
N GLN A 255 -8.49 18.67 6.18
CA GLN A 255 -9.89 19.09 6.10
C GLN A 255 -10.27 19.32 4.63
N ALA A 256 -11.55 19.11 4.30
CA ALA A 256 -12.07 19.36 2.96
C ALA A 256 -11.90 20.84 2.56
N HIS A 257 -11.13 21.09 1.52
CA HIS A 257 -10.87 22.43 0.97
C HIS A 257 -10.57 22.35 -0.53
N SER A 258 -10.56 23.50 -1.20
CA SER A 258 -10.11 23.57 -2.58
C SER A 258 -8.60 23.33 -2.67
N ILE A 259 -8.21 22.41 -3.56
CA ILE A 259 -6.81 22.03 -3.75
C ILE A 259 -6.15 22.99 -4.75
N ALA A 260 -5.09 23.66 -4.31
CA ALA A 260 -4.25 24.47 -5.19
C ALA A 260 -3.56 23.58 -6.22
N ARG A 261 -3.66 23.93 -7.51
CA ARG A 261 -3.15 23.11 -8.61
C ARG A 261 -2.72 23.96 -9.81
N GLY A 262 -1.81 23.39 -10.60
CA GLY A 262 -1.34 24.01 -11.86
C GLY A 262 -2.37 23.90 -12.97
N LYS A 263 -1.91 24.10 -14.21
CA LYS A 263 -2.70 23.91 -15.42
C LYS A 263 -2.23 22.66 -16.16
N LEU A 264 -3.15 22.00 -16.85
CA LEU A 264 -2.84 20.80 -17.62
C LEU A 264 -1.78 21.04 -18.71
N GLU A 265 -1.83 22.21 -19.35
CA GLU A 265 -0.90 22.60 -20.43
C GLU A 265 0.55 22.74 -19.94
N ASN A 266 0.76 22.98 -18.65
CA ASN A 266 2.09 23.16 -18.07
C ASN A 266 2.70 21.83 -17.60
N GLN A 267 1.99 20.72 -17.77
CA GLN A 267 2.48 19.41 -17.38
C GLN A 267 3.38 18.83 -18.48
N SER A 268 4.54 18.35 -18.09
CA SER A 268 5.47 17.68 -18.99
C SER A 268 5.68 16.24 -18.57
N LEU A 269 5.64 15.32 -19.55
CA LEU A 269 6.05 13.95 -19.33
C LEU A 269 7.58 13.87 -19.32
N PRO A 270 8.20 12.97 -18.53
CA PRO A 270 9.62 12.72 -18.61
C PRO A 270 10.04 12.37 -20.04
N ALA A 271 11.15 12.95 -20.52
CA ALA A 271 11.56 12.86 -21.92
C ALA A 271 11.93 11.43 -22.39
N THR A 272 12.19 10.51 -21.46
CA THR A 272 12.56 9.12 -21.77
C THR A 272 11.73 8.15 -20.95
N PHE A 273 10.67 7.62 -21.57
CA PHE A 273 10.01 6.39 -21.11
C PHE A 273 10.72 5.21 -21.80
N SER A 274 11.65 4.57 -21.10
CA SER A 274 12.07 3.23 -21.51
C SER A 274 10.95 2.25 -21.16
N THR A 275 10.18 1.86 -22.17
CA THR A 275 9.11 0.86 -22.05
C THR A 275 9.72 -0.53 -22.11
N GLY A 276 10.25 -0.99 -21.01
CA GLY A 276 10.76 -2.33 -20.88
C GLY A 276 10.87 -2.68 -19.42
N VAL A 277 9.85 -3.33 -18.86
CA VAL A 277 9.97 -3.91 -17.53
C VAL A 277 10.58 -5.29 -17.70
N GLY A 278 11.91 -5.39 -17.64
CA GLY A 278 12.56 -6.70 -17.57
C GLY A 278 11.99 -7.47 -16.37
N ILE A 279 11.75 -8.77 -16.55
CA ILE A 279 11.19 -9.65 -15.49
C ILE A 279 12.02 -9.56 -14.20
N GLN A 280 13.31 -9.27 -14.31
CA GLN A 280 14.19 -9.03 -13.15
C GLN A 280 13.78 -7.82 -12.30
N LEU A 281 13.04 -6.86 -12.85
CA LEU A 281 12.49 -5.73 -12.09
C LEU A 281 11.26 -6.09 -11.26
N LEU A 282 10.62 -7.24 -11.52
CA LEU A 282 9.58 -7.77 -10.64
C LEU A 282 10.14 -8.03 -9.23
N ASN A 283 11.41 -8.35 -9.10
CA ASN A 283 12.07 -8.50 -7.81
C ASN A 283 12.13 -7.18 -7.01
N ASN A 284 12.03 -6.03 -7.66
CA ASN A 284 12.02 -4.71 -7.01
C ASN A 284 10.61 -4.27 -6.60
N ARG A 285 9.58 -5.02 -6.99
CA ARG A 285 8.19 -4.75 -6.57
C ARG A 285 7.99 -5.24 -5.14
N ALA A 286 7.67 -4.30 -4.26
CA ALA A 286 7.47 -4.59 -2.85
C ALA A 286 6.31 -5.58 -2.58
N ASP A 287 5.26 -5.57 -3.40
CA ASP A 287 4.13 -6.51 -3.30
C ASP A 287 4.52 -7.95 -3.68
N VAL A 288 5.39 -8.12 -4.68
CA VAL A 288 5.92 -9.43 -5.09
C VAL A 288 6.89 -9.95 -4.03
N HIS A 289 7.80 -9.11 -3.53
CA HIS A 289 8.76 -9.49 -2.50
C HIS A 289 8.09 -9.82 -1.16
N ALA A 290 7.01 -9.11 -0.81
CA ALA A 290 6.22 -9.43 0.38
C ALA A 290 5.47 -10.75 0.29
N ALA A 291 5.15 -11.23 -0.92
CA ALA A 291 4.47 -12.50 -1.16
C ALA A 291 5.44 -13.69 -1.15
N GLU A 292 6.72 -13.47 -1.45
CA GLU A 292 7.79 -14.47 -1.40
C GLU A 292 8.23 -14.76 0.06
#